data_38831a56aa8bdad6ae53ad0eaf1b0ffb
#
_entry.id   38831a56aa8bdad6ae53ad0eaf1b0ffb
#
_cell.length_a   1.000
_cell.length_b   1.000
_cell.length_c   1.000
_cell.angle_alpha   90.00
_cell.angle_beta   90.00
_cell.angle_gamma   90.00
#
_symmetry.space_group_name_H-M   'P 1'
#
loop_
_entity.id
_entity.type
_entity.pdbx_description
1 polymer ?
#
loop_
_entity_poly.entity_id
_entity_poly.type
_entity_poly.pdbx_seq_one_letter_code
_entity_poly.pdbx_strand_id
1 'polypeptide(L)'
;MSYAYDAIGRVSSRVAECGADAGKLTSSYEYVDGGFGTNSTTPLVKKITQNGISFEYEYDSRGNIVSEKRGNLTTTYAYDALGQLIRVNDPHENATWVYSYDRGGNILSKAKYTYTTGALGAAVETIPYTYGDTNWEDKLTAYNGAAITYDAIGNPLNDGMWTYEWQAGRQLKRMSTEGKAVSFKYDHNGLRTQKVVEADWYPETTNYYLHGKLLTHMTVDYRDTSEVAHQDILHFFYDAQSRPVKVSYNGVIYTYIHNLQGDIVGLLDNSGALVVEYKYDAWGKTISTMGSFAATLGKRNPFRYRGYIYDEETWMYWVKDRYYYPELMRFINPDTDAAIRESIGTIADRNIYAYCGNNPIHRVDTTGTFWDTIFDVVSLAASIVEVVLNPTDPWNWLGLAGDIVDLVPCVTGVGEVTRAMKGTTKIVDGTSDTIKAAKNVYHAADAASPLRKATGSYEIIFESGTNYVGKGGYKRAIKSAVTKQVKYEDKAVSISWKAARTTQDAFVDEYMRMMRRGVNNRNTYNKVWSPGRLIYKNRMYSLLK
;
A
#
# COMPACT_ATOMS: atom_id res chain seq x y z
N MET A 1 -23.11 0.27 -2.78
CA MET A 1 -22.28 0.07 -3.99
C MET A 1 -22.64 -1.26 -4.61
N SER A 2 -22.78 -1.32 -5.94
CA SER A 2 -23.04 -2.56 -6.70
C SER A 2 -21.93 -2.80 -7.72
N TYR A 3 -21.70 -4.06 -8.05
CA TYR A 3 -20.66 -4.51 -8.99
C TYR A 3 -21.30 -5.40 -10.06
N ALA A 4 -20.81 -5.28 -11.28
CA ALA A 4 -21.05 -6.25 -12.34
C ALA A 4 -19.72 -6.84 -12.78
N TYR A 5 -19.77 -8.09 -13.24
CA TYR A 5 -18.58 -8.87 -13.58
C TYR A 5 -18.68 -9.34 -15.03
N ASP A 6 -17.53 -9.57 -15.64
CA ASP A 6 -17.45 -10.21 -16.96
C ASP A 6 -17.56 -11.75 -16.84
N ALA A 7 -17.50 -12.43 -17.98
CA ALA A 7 -17.67 -13.89 -18.04
C ALA A 7 -16.61 -14.71 -17.30
N ILE A 8 -15.48 -14.10 -16.90
CA ILE A 8 -14.41 -14.75 -16.16
C ILE A 8 -14.23 -14.16 -14.75
N GLY A 9 -15.22 -13.41 -14.26
CA GLY A 9 -15.29 -12.94 -12.87
C GLY A 9 -14.55 -11.64 -12.57
N ARG A 10 -14.03 -10.89 -13.58
CA ARG A 10 -13.41 -9.58 -13.33
C ARG A 10 -14.48 -8.48 -13.28
N VAL A 11 -14.27 -7.45 -12.49
CA VAL A 11 -15.19 -6.30 -12.39
C VAL A 11 -15.32 -5.60 -13.74
N SER A 12 -16.48 -5.70 -14.40
CA SER A 12 -16.79 -4.97 -15.64
C SER A 12 -17.38 -3.60 -15.38
N SER A 13 -18.11 -3.44 -14.27
CA SER A 13 -18.55 -2.12 -13.82
C SER A 13 -18.78 -2.05 -12.31
N ARG A 14 -18.75 -0.83 -11.80
CA ARG A 14 -19.01 -0.49 -10.40
C ARG A 14 -19.93 0.72 -10.35
N VAL A 15 -20.98 0.67 -9.54
CA VAL A 15 -21.88 1.80 -9.32
C VAL A 15 -21.84 2.23 -7.86
N ALA A 16 -21.45 3.48 -7.62
CA ALA A 16 -21.50 4.11 -6.30
C ALA A 16 -22.78 4.93 -6.16
N GLU A 17 -23.66 4.51 -5.27
CA GLU A 17 -24.90 5.22 -4.89
C GLU A 17 -24.84 5.57 -3.40
N CYS A 18 -25.41 6.71 -3.01
CA CYS A 18 -25.50 7.11 -1.61
C CYS A 18 -26.83 7.85 -1.39
N GLY A 19 -27.86 7.11 -0.91
CA GLY A 19 -29.20 7.65 -0.71
C GLY A 19 -29.97 7.90 -2.00
N ALA A 20 -31.26 8.24 -1.87
CA ALA A 20 -32.16 8.44 -3.01
C ALA A 20 -31.82 9.69 -3.85
N ASP A 21 -31.22 10.71 -3.21
CA ASP A 21 -30.96 12.03 -3.83
C ASP A 21 -29.48 12.25 -4.19
N ALA A 22 -28.60 11.29 -3.92
CA ALA A 22 -27.18 11.41 -4.25
C ALA A 22 -26.90 10.81 -5.62
N GLY A 23 -26.25 11.58 -6.49
CA GLY A 23 -25.88 11.15 -7.85
C GLY A 23 -25.17 9.81 -7.90
N LYS A 24 -25.44 9.05 -8.98
CA LYS A 24 -24.80 7.76 -9.25
C LYS A 24 -23.52 7.98 -10.02
N LEU A 25 -22.40 7.39 -9.55
CA LEU A 25 -21.20 7.27 -10.35
C LEU A 25 -21.06 5.84 -10.84
N THR A 26 -21.12 5.65 -12.16
CA THR A 26 -20.79 4.38 -12.80
C THR A 26 -19.36 4.41 -13.29
N SER A 27 -18.55 3.44 -12.86
CA SER A 27 -17.22 3.18 -13.39
C SER A 27 -17.27 1.90 -14.21
N SER A 28 -16.86 1.95 -15.48
CA SER A 28 -16.72 0.77 -16.34
C SER A 28 -15.26 0.46 -16.60
N TYR A 29 -14.95 -0.83 -16.77
CA TYR A 29 -13.59 -1.34 -16.94
C TYR A 29 -13.51 -2.16 -18.22
N GLU A 30 -12.50 -1.88 -19.03
CA GLU A 30 -12.10 -2.70 -20.16
C GLU A 30 -10.71 -3.26 -19.90
N TYR A 31 -10.46 -4.51 -20.33
CA TYR A 31 -9.21 -5.21 -20.07
C TYR A 31 -8.40 -5.40 -21.35
N VAL A 32 -7.08 -5.52 -21.20
CA VAL A 32 -6.17 -5.77 -22.31
C VAL A 32 -6.38 -7.20 -22.83
N ASP A 33 -6.48 -7.32 -24.14
CA ASP A 33 -6.56 -8.63 -24.81
C ASP A 33 -5.27 -9.42 -24.62
N GLY A 34 -5.38 -10.74 -24.52
CA GLY A 34 -4.22 -11.62 -24.45
C GLY A 34 -3.57 -11.83 -25.82
N GLY A 35 -2.29 -12.18 -25.83
CA GLY A 35 -1.54 -12.43 -27.08
C GLY A 35 -1.81 -13.79 -27.74
N PHE A 36 -2.70 -14.63 -27.20
CA PHE A 36 -2.94 -16.00 -27.69
C PHE A 36 -4.38 -16.17 -28.20
N GLY A 37 -4.59 -15.82 -29.47
CA GLY A 37 -5.89 -16.02 -30.15
C GLY A 37 -6.96 -14.99 -29.80
N THR A 38 -8.11 -15.08 -30.50
CA THR A 38 -9.18 -14.08 -30.48
C THR A 38 -10.00 -14.03 -29.17
N ASN A 39 -9.83 -14.99 -28.25
CA ASN A 39 -10.57 -15.09 -27.00
C ASN A 39 -9.65 -15.10 -25.75
N SER A 40 -8.40 -14.69 -25.91
CA SER A 40 -7.49 -14.54 -24.77
C SER A 40 -7.56 -13.13 -24.20
N THR A 41 -7.42 -13.00 -22.88
CA THR A 41 -7.46 -11.72 -22.16
C THR A 41 -6.51 -11.73 -20.98
N THR A 42 -6.22 -10.58 -20.41
CA THR A 42 -5.31 -10.39 -19.28
C THR A 42 -6.05 -9.75 -18.09
N PRO A 43 -5.51 -9.76 -16.86
CA PRO A 43 -6.05 -8.97 -15.75
C PRO A 43 -5.76 -7.47 -15.88
N LEU A 44 -4.94 -7.04 -16.85
CA LEU A 44 -4.53 -5.65 -17.00
C LEU A 44 -5.68 -4.78 -17.50
N VAL A 45 -5.98 -3.71 -16.79
CA VAL A 45 -7.04 -2.76 -17.15
C VAL A 45 -6.57 -1.89 -18.32
N LYS A 46 -7.26 -1.97 -19.45
CA LYS A 46 -6.99 -1.14 -20.63
C LYS A 46 -7.60 0.24 -20.53
N LYS A 47 -8.82 0.31 -19.97
CA LYS A 47 -9.57 1.56 -19.88
C LYS A 47 -10.50 1.56 -18.67
N ILE A 48 -10.58 2.72 -18.02
CA ILE A 48 -11.58 3.04 -17.01
C ILE A 48 -12.38 4.22 -17.52
N THR A 49 -13.73 4.14 -17.49
CA THR A 49 -14.60 5.27 -17.80
C THR A 49 -15.46 5.57 -16.59
N GLN A 50 -15.47 6.82 -16.13
CA GLN A 50 -16.24 7.30 -14.98
C GLN A 50 -16.92 8.61 -15.34
N ASN A 51 -18.26 8.60 -15.42
CA ASN A 51 -19.06 9.79 -15.77
C ASN A 51 -18.52 10.55 -17.01
N GLY A 52 -18.19 9.83 -18.08
CA GLY A 52 -17.63 10.39 -19.32
C GLY A 52 -16.14 10.73 -19.29
N ILE A 53 -15.49 10.69 -18.12
CA ILE A 53 -14.03 10.84 -18.00
C ILE A 53 -13.39 9.47 -18.18
N SER A 54 -12.44 9.36 -19.11
CA SER A 54 -11.76 8.10 -19.39
C SER A 54 -10.26 8.19 -19.15
N PHE A 55 -9.72 7.07 -18.66
CA PHE A 55 -8.29 6.81 -18.51
C PHE A 55 -7.97 5.56 -19.32
N GLU A 56 -6.99 5.63 -20.22
CA GLU A 56 -6.54 4.51 -21.04
C GLU A 56 -5.08 4.21 -20.72
N TYR A 57 -4.72 2.90 -20.66
CA TYR A 57 -3.42 2.44 -20.20
C TYR A 57 -2.79 1.47 -21.21
N GLU A 58 -1.48 1.58 -21.38
CA GLU A 58 -0.67 0.61 -22.11
C GLU A 58 0.45 0.08 -21.20
N TYR A 59 0.90 -1.14 -21.47
CA TYR A 59 1.81 -1.89 -20.60
C TYR A 59 2.98 -2.46 -21.36
N ASP A 60 4.15 -2.57 -20.71
CA ASP A 60 5.26 -3.36 -21.19
C ASP A 60 5.06 -4.86 -20.95
N SER A 61 5.99 -5.68 -21.42
CA SER A 61 5.95 -7.14 -21.23
C SER A 61 6.12 -7.61 -19.78
N ARG A 62 6.47 -6.72 -18.86
CA ARG A 62 6.55 -6.98 -17.41
C ARG A 62 5.32 -6.51 -16.65
N GLY A 63 4.34 -5.90 -17.37
CA GLY A 63 3.13 -5.35 -16.78
C GLY A 63 3.27 -3.92 -16.24
N ASN A 64 4.42 -3.25 -16.38
CA ASN A 64 4.53 -1.84 -16.00
C ASN A 64 3.70 -0.96 -16.95
N ILE A 65 3.01 0.03 -16.42
CA ILE A 65 2.30 1.03 -17.23
C ILE A 65 3.32 1.88 -17.97
N VAL A 66 3.30 1.87 -19.30
CA VAL A 66 4.17 2.68 -20.16
C VAL A 66 3.47 3.90 -20.75
N SER A 67 2.13 3.93 -20.68
CA SER A 67 1.33 5.03 -21.20
C SER A 67 0.05 5.17 -20.38
N GLU A 68 -0.30 6.42 -20.03
CA GLU A 68 -1.60 6.80 -19.47
C GLU A 68 -2.16 7.94 -20.31
N LYS A 69 -3.37 7.74 -20.87
CA LYS A 69 -4.06 8.76 -21.65
C LYS A 69 -5.29 9.24 -20.89
N ARG A 70 -5.40 10.55 -20.70
CA ARG A 70 -6.55 11.24 -20.14
C ARG A 70 -7.00 12.34 -21.09
N GLY A 71 -8.21 12.19 -21.64
CA GLY A 71 -8.68 13.07 -22.71
C GLY A 71 -7.79 12.97 -23.95
N ASN A 72 -7.22 14.10 -24.40
CA ASN A 72 -6.33 14.16 -25.56
C ASN A 72 -4.84 14.14 -25.19
N LEU A 73 -4.49 14.06 -23.92
CA LEU A 73 -3.13 14.09 -23.44
C LEU A 73 -2.67 12.70 -23.03
N THR A 74 -1.47 12.32 -23.44
CA THR A 74 -0.85 11.03 -23.14
C THR A 74 0.48 11.25 -22.44
N THR A 75 0.57 10.83 -21.19
CA THR A 75 1.82 10.75 -20.43
C THR A 75 2.47 9.39 -20.70
N THR A 76 3.78 9.37 -20.95
CA THR A 76 4.51 8.12 -21.20
C THR A 76 5.63 7.92 -20.21
N TYR A 77 5.92 6.65 -19.89
CA TYR A 77 6.84 6.25 -18.84
C TYR A 77 7.88 5.27 -19.40
N ALA A 78 9.11 5.36 -18.90
CA ALA A 78 10.15 4.37 -19.20
C ALA A 78 10.85 3.93 -17.92
N TYR A 79 11.28 2.67 -17.90
CA TYR A 79 11.85 2.00 -16.74
C TYR A 79 13.19 1.37 -17.06
N ASP A 80 14.03 1.23 -16.04
CA ASP A 80 15.29 0.48 -16.15
C ASP A 80 15.07 -1.04 -16.02
N ALA A 81 16.18 -1.79 -16.00
CA ALA A 81 16.14 -3.25 -15.85
C ALA A 81 15.61 -3.71 -14.49
N LEU A 82 15.68 -2.88 -13.46
CA LEU A 82 15.14 -3.15 -12.11
C LEU A 82 13.68 -2.71 -11.95
N GLY A 83 13.11 -2.10 -13.02
CA GLY A 83 11.74 -1.57 -13.01
C GLY A 83 11.63 -0.20 -12.33
N GLN A 84 12.72 0.51 -12.10
CA GLN A 84 12.71 1.87 -11.57
C GLN A 84 12.32 2.85 -12.67
N LEU A 85 11.51 3.86 -12.35
CA LEU A 85 11.05 4.90 -13.27
C LEU A 85 12.22 5.83 -13.64
N ILE A 86 12.67 5.79 -14.90
CA ILE A 86 13.81 6.59 -15.35
C ILE A 86 13.41 7.78 -16.24
N ARG A 87 12.21 7.77 -16.83
CA ARG A 87 11.75 8.89 -17.67
C ARG A 87 10.23 9.01 -17.64
N VAL A 88 9.77 10.25 -17.61
CA VAL A 88 8.36 10.64 -17.76
C VAL A 88 8.26 11.73 -18.80
N ASN A 89 7.46 11.53 -19.86
CA ASN A 89 7.12 12.59 -20.79
C ASN A 89 5.70 13.04 -20.45
N ASP A 90 5.58 14.18 -19.77
CA ASP A 90 4.32 14.69 -19.25
C ASP A 90 3.84 15.92 -20.03
N PRO A 91 2.79 15.77 -20.87
CA PRO A 91 2.21 16.90 -21.58
C PRO A 91 1.39 17.84 -20.67
N HIS A 92 0.98 17.40 -19.47
CA HIS A 92 0.26 18.25 -18.52
C HIS A 92 1.19 19.29 -17.87
N GLU A 93 2.46 18.92 -17.65
CA GLU A 93 3.51 19.85 -17.19
C GLU A 93 4.26 20.51 -18.34
N ASN A 94 4.01 20.11 -19.59
CA ASN A 94 4.82 20.48 -20.76
C ASN A 94 6.32 20.21 -20.52
N ALA A 95 6.64 19.07 -19.90
CA ALA A 95 7.98 18.71 -19.49
C ALA A 95 8.29 17.23 -19.72
N THR A 96 9.57 16.94 -19.89
CA THR A 96 10.12 15.59 -19.77
C THR A 96 11.04 15.55 -18.57
N TRP A 97 10.78 14.60 -17.66
CA TRP A 97 11.58 14.35 -16.47
C TRP A 97 12.44 13.11 -16.66
N VAL A 98 13.68 13.17 -16.20
CA VAL A 98 14.62 12.04 -16.21
C VAL A 98 15.20 11.86 -14.81
N TYR A 99 15.24 10.61 -14.36
CA TYR A 99 15.73 10.22 -13.04
C TYR A 99 16.93 9.30 -13.17
N SER A 100 17.90 9.44 -12.29
CA SER A 100 19.05 8.56 -12.20
C SER A 100 19.19 7.99 -10.79
N TYR A 101 19.69 6.76 -10.70
CA TYR A 101 19.77 6.00 -9.45
C TYR A 101 21.16 5.40 -9.29
N ASP A 102 21.56 5.17 -8.04
CA ASP A 102 22.69 4.31 -7.73
C ASP A 102 22.29 2.83 -7.67
N ARG A 103 23.23 1.95 -7.33
CA ARG A 103 23.00 0.51 -7.20
C ARG A 103 22.12 0.13 -6.01
N GLY A 104 21.99 0.99 -5.00
CA GLY A 104 21.16 0.84 -3.82
C GLY A 104 19.73 1.35 -4.02
N GLY A 105 19.43 1.95 -5.20
CA GLY A 105 18.14 2.57 -5.50
C GLY A 105 17.99 3.98 -4.90
N ASN A 106 19.08 4.62 -4.50
CA ASN A 106 19.05 6.03 -4.14
C ASN A 106 18.91 6.87 -5.40
N ILE A 107 18.03 7.87 -5.37
CA ILE A 107 17.86 8.82 -6.46
C ILE A 107 19.08 9.76 -6.46
N LEU A 108 19.85 9.78 -7.55
CA LEU A 108 21.04 10.64 -7.67
C LEU A 108 20.69 12.01 -8.26
N SER A 109 19.72 12.04 -9.17
CA SER A 109 19.25 13.29 -9.76
C SER A 109 17.85 13.17 -10.33
N LYS A 110 17.14 14.30 -10.38
CA LYS A 110 16.00 14.53 -11.29
C LYS A 110 16.33 15.70 -12.22
N ALA A 111 16.13 15.50 -13.50
CA ALA A 111 16.42 16.51 -14.53
C ALA A 111 15.17 16.83 -15.36
N LYS A 112 14.89 18.12 -15.53
CA LYS A 112 13.78 18.63 -16.32
C LYS A 112 14.26 19.01 -17.71
N TYR A 113 13.51 18.62 -18.72
CA TYR A 113 13.71 18.97 -20.12
C TYR A 113 12.44 19.59 -20.69
N THR A 114 12.57 20.34 -21.77
CA THR A 114 11.41 20.68 -22.62
C THR A 114 10.71 19.38 -23.03
N TYR A 115 9.37 19.39 -23.04
CA TYR A 115 8.57 18.22 -23.39
C TYR A 115 9.00 17.61 -24.72
N THR A 116 9.30 16.33 -24.71
CA THR A 116 9.60 15.54 -25.90
C THR A 116 9.40 14.05 -25.64
N THR A 117 8.87 13.32 -26.62
CA THR A 117 8.83 11.86 -26.64
C THR A 117 10.03 11.26 -27.37
N GLY A 118 10.85 12.09 -28.02
CA GLY A 118 12.04 11.72 -28.78
C GLY A 118 13.34 11.93 -28.00
N ALA A 119 14.40 12.32 -28.74
CA ALA A 119 15.71 12.62 -28.18
C ALA A 119 15.64 13.86 -27.26
N LEU A 120 16.41 13.80 -26.17
CA LEU A 120 16.51 14.90 -25.21
C LEU A 120 17.45 15.98 -25.74
N GLY A 121 17.10 17.24 -25.54
CA GLY A 121 17.97 18.39 -25.70
C GLY A 121 18.84 18.64 -24.46
N ALA A 122 19.21 19.90 -24.24
CA ALA A 122 19.83 20.30 -22.97
C ALA A 122 18.80 20.29 -21.84
N ALA A 123 19.22 19.91 -20.64
CA ALA A 123 18.39 19.98 -19.46
C ALA A 123 18.07 21.45 -19.13
N VAL A 124 16.81 21.72 -18.84
CA VAL A 124 16.33 23.04 -18.34
C VAL A 124 16.79 23.23 -16.90
N GLU A 125 16.74 22.14 -16.11
CA GLU A 125 17.10 22.12 -14.70
C GLU A 125 17.60 20.73 -14.34
N THR A 126 18.56 20.65 -13.43
CA THR A 126 18.99 19.38 -12.82
C THR A 126 19.14 19.55 -11.34
N ILE A 127 18.41 18.76 -10.58
CA ILE A 127 18.39 18.78 -9.11
C ILE A 127 19.20 17.57 -8.61
N PRO A 128 20.38 17.79 -7.99
CA PRO A 128 21.19 16.72 -7.45
C PRO A 128 20.72 16.27 -6.05
N TYR A 129 20.91 15.00 -5.77
CA TYR A 129 20.73 14.37 -4.46
C TYR A 129 22.09 13.89 -3.97
N THR A 130 22.46 14.21 -2.74
CA THR A 130 23.77 13.85 -2.17
C THR A 130 23.61 12.90 -0.99
N TYR A 131 24.39 11.83 -0.99
CA TYR A 131 24.45 10.80 0.06
C TYR A 131 25.87 10.75 0.62
N GLY A 132 26.13 11.51 1.67
CA GLY A 132 27.48 11.68 2.24
C GLY A 132 27.73 10.91 3.54
N ASP A 133 26.74 10.16 4.05
CA ASP A 133 26.89 9.36 5.25
C ASP A 133 27.46 7.98 4.91
N THR A 134 28.73 7.74 5.27
CA THR A 134 29.43 6.48 4.98
C THR A 134 28.97 5.28 5.81
N ASN A 135 28.24 5.52 6.91
CA ASN A 135 27.69 4.46 7.76
C ASN A 135 26.25 4.11 7.36
N TRP A 136 25.57 5.02 6.66
CA TRP A 136 24.19 4.86 6.25
C TRP A 136 23.98 5.49 4.88
N GLU A 137 24.36 4.75 3.85
CA GLU A 137 24.42 5.22 2.46
C GLU A 137 23.06 5.60 1.85
N ASP A 138 21.93 5.14 2.42
CA ASP A 138 20.59 5.51 1.96
C ASP A 138 20.11 6.87 2.51
N LYS A 139 20.86 7.48 3.40
CA LYS A 139 20.49 8.73 4.05
C LYS A 139 20.83 9.93 3.15
N LEU A 140 19.82 10.64 2.68
CA LEU A 140 19.96 11.83 1.84
C LEU A 140 20.54 12.97 2.66
N THR A 141 21.80 13.33 2.45
CA THR A 141 22.49 14.36 3.24
C THR A 141 22.39 15.75 2.64
N ALA A 142 22.03 15.88 1.35
CA ALA A 142 21.64 17.16 0.77
C ALA A 142 20.72 16.98 -0.44
N TYR A 143 19.79 17.92 -0.61
CA TYR A 143 18.87 18.04 -1.74
C TYR A 143 19.05 19.42 -2.38
N ASN A 144 19.36 19.44 -3.68
CA ASN A 144 19.63 20.69 -4.43
C ASN A 144 20.64 21.62 -3.71
N GLY A 145 21.63 21.03 -3.06
CA GLY A 145 22.65 21.76 -2.29
C GLY A 145 22.25 22.15 -0.86
N ALA A 146 20.96 22.08 -0.50
CA ALA A 146 20.51 22.30 0.89
C ALA A 146 20.84 21.06 1.75
N ALA A 147 21.57 21.26 2.84
CA ALA A 147 21.97 20.18 3.74
C ALA A 147 20.79 19.67 4.57
N ILE A 148 20.75 18.34 4.78
CA ILE A 148 19.76 17.67 5.62
C ILE A 148 20.47 17.04 6.81
N THR A 149 20.03 17.35 8.01
CA THR A 149 20.55 16.78 9.26
C THR A 149 19.56 15.79 9.87
N TYR A 150 20.07 14.81 10.60
CA TYR A 150 19.26 13.69 11.11
C TYR A 150 19.55 13.40 12.59
N ASP A 151 18.58 12.80 13.27
CA ASP A 151 18.82 12.17 14.57
C ASP A 151 19.52 10.80 14.43
N ALA A 152 19.82 10.16 15.55
CA ALA A 152 20.55 8.88 15.59
C ALA A 152 19.77 7.71 14.95
N ILE A 153 18.44 7.81 14.78
CA ILE A 153 17.60 6.77 14.19
C ILE A 153 17.13 7.13 12.77
N GLY A 154 17.68 8.20 12.19
CA GLY A 154 17.50 8.57 10.79
C GLY A 154 16.28 9.43 10.51
N ASN A 155 15.63 10.03 11.50
CA ASN A 155 14.61 11.04 11.25
C ASN A 155 15.28 12.39 10.93
N PRO A 156 14.80 13.17 9.94
CA PRO A 156 15.37 14.49 9.67
C PRO A 156 15.12 15.44 10.84
N LEU A 157 16.12 16.28 11.13
CA LEU A 157 16.02 17.36 12.10
C LEU A 157 15.90 18.72 11.41
N ASN A 158 16.54 18.89 10.25
CA ASN A 158 16.44 20.07 9.42
C ASN A 158 16.78 19.70 7.97
N ASP A 159 16.03 20.26 7.00
CA ASP A 159 16.25 20.02 5.56
C ASP A 159 16.54 21.30 4.76
N GLY A 160 16.82 22.40 5.48
CA GLY A 160 17.02 23.72 4.90
C GLY A 160 15.74 24.54 4.76
N MET A 161 14.56 23.90 4.73
CA MET A 161 13.25 24.55 4.71
C MET A 161 12.52 24.38 6.03
N TRP A 162 12.50 23.18 6.57
CA TRP A 162 11.81 22.79 7.79
C TRP A 162 12.75 22.33 8.89
N THR A 163 12.42 22.68 10.12
CA THR A 163 12.97 22.06 11.35
C THR A 163 11.93 21.10 11.89
N TYR A 164 12.34 19.90 12.26
CA TYR A 164 11.49 18.78 12.66
C TYR A 164 11.70 18.40 14.12
N GLU A 165 10.61 18.13 14.83
CA GLU A 165 10.62 17.53 16.15
C GLU A 165 9.90 16.18 16.11
N TRP A 166 10.53 15.16 16.65
CA TRP A 166 10.00 13.80 16.68
C TRP A 166 9.64 13.37 18.10
N GLN A 167 8.69 12.42 18.22
CA GLN A 167 8.29 11.79 19.47
C GLN A 167 8.08 10.28 19.25
N ALA A 168 8.10 9.50 20.34
CA ALA A 168 7.89 8.04 20.31
C ALA A 168 8.72 7.34 19.20
N GLY A 169 9.94 7.84 18.97
CA GLY A 169 10.87 7.37 17.96
C GLY A 169 10.62 7.98 16.59
N ARG A 170 9.53 7.65 15.88
CA ARG A 170 9.31 8.01 14.46
C ARG A 170 8.02 8.78 14.20
N GLN A 171 7.31 9.23 15.23
CA GLN A 171 6.14 10.07 15.07
C GLN A 171 6.54 11.53 14.95
N LEU A 172 6.19 12.18 13.86
CA LEU A 172 6.42 13.61 13.67
C LEU A 172 5.54 14.40 14.62
N LYS A 173 6.17 15.06 15.61
CA LYS A 173 5.48 15.87 16.60
C LYS A 173 5.17 17.27 16.10
N ARG A 174 6.17 17.89 15.47
CA ARG A 174 6.10 19.27 14.99
C ARG A 174 7.07 19.47 13.84
N MET A 175 6.70 20.34 12.92
CA MET A 175 7.64 20.91 11.96
C MET A 175 7.41 22.42 11.88
N SER A 176 8.48 23.17 11.69
CA SER A 176 8.43 24.63 11.69
C SER A 176 9.39 25.24 10.68
N THR A 177 8.98 26.37 10.12
CA THR A 177 9.77 27.25 9.29
C THR A 177 9.51 28.69 9.72
N GLU A 178 10.12 29.68 9.09
CA GLU A 178 9.88 31.08 9.43
C GLU A 178 8.38 31.42 9.30
N GLY A 179 7.79 31.96 10.38
CA GLY A 179 6.39 32.40 10.42
C GLY A 179 5.34 31.29 10.41
N LYS A 180 5.72 29.99 10.42
CA LYS A 180 4.76 28.89 10.32
C LYS A 180 5.22 27.66 11.08
N ALA A 181 4.28 27.02 11.78
CA ALA A 181 4.53 25.70 12.36
C ALA A 181 3.30 24.80 12.20
N VAL A 182 3.55 23.50 12.15
CA VAL A 182 2.52 22.45 12.09
C VAL A 182 2.82 21.43 13.16
N SER A 183 1.86 21.19 14.05
CA SER A 183 1.98 20.22 15.16
C SER A 183 0.98 19.10 15.00
N PHE A 184 1.36 17.89 15.42
CA PHE A 184 0.55 16.67 15.28
C PHE A 184 0.37 15.98 16.63
N LYS A 185 -0.83 15.40 16.84
CA LYS A 185 -1.10 14.50 17.97
C LYS A 185 -1.54 13.14 17.44
N TYR A 186 -1.24 12.11 18.21
CA TYR A 186 -1.50 10.72 17.89
C TYR A 186 -2.19 10.02 19.05
N ASP A 187 -2.94 8.99 18.75
CA ASP A 187 -3.46 8.06 19.77
C ASP A 187 -2.39 7.05 20.21
N HIS A 188 -2.76 6.16 21.12
CA HIS A 188 -1.87 5.11 21.64
C HIS A 188 -1.46 4.05 20.58
N ASN A 189 -2.14 3.98 19.44
CA ASN A 189 -1.79 3.11 18.31
C ASN A 189 -0.91 3.82 17.26
N GLY A 190 -0.53 5.07 17.51
CA GLY A 190 0.25 5.87 16.57
C GLY A 190 -0.57 6.49 15.44
N LEU A 191 -1.91 6.44 15.50
CA LEU A 191 -2.77 7.06 14.50
C LEU A 191 -2.97 8.54 14.81
N ARG A 192 -2.84 9.39 13.79
CA ARG A 192 -2.95 10.85 13.92
C ARG A 192 -4.39 11.26 14.27
N THR A 193 -4.55 11.97 15.38
CA THR A 193 -5.85 12.45 15.88
C THR A 193 -6.05 13.94 15.73
N GLN A 194 -4.98 14.72 15.62
CA GLN A 194 -5.05 16.16 15.47
C GLN A 194 -3.87 16.71 14.66
N LYS A 195 -4.13 17.75 13.86
CA LYS A 195 -3.15 18.63 13.25
C LYS A 195 -3.49 20.06 13.65
N VAL A 196 -2.48 20.85 14.04
CA VAL A 196 -2.63 22.28 14.34
C VAL A 196 -1.63 23.04 13.46
N VAL A 197 -2.13 23.93 12.65
CA VAL A 197 -1.34 24.86 11.84
C VAL A 197 -1.28 26.19 12.59
N GLU A 198 -0.10 26.53 13.07
CA GLU A 198 0.19 27.81 13.71
C GLU A 198 0.60 28.81 12.61
N ALA A 199 -0.22 29.79 12.35
CA ALA A 199 0.07 30.91 11.45
C ALA A 199 -0.27 32.21 12.18
N ASP A 200 0.25 33.33 11.70
CA ASP A 200 0.44 34.64 12.36
C ASP A 200 -0.68 35.19 13.30
N TRP A 201 -1.92 34.71 13.18
CA TRP A 201 -3.03 35.28 13.96
C TRP A 201 -3.83 34.26 14.77
N TYR A 202 -4.30 33.15 14.14
CA TYR A 202 -5.07 32.12 14.82
C TYR A 202 -4.69 30.74 14.28
N PRO A 203 -4.53 29.73 15.16
CA PRO A 203 -4.26 28.37 14.71
C PRO A 203 -5.49 27.78 14.01
N GLU A 204 -5.25 27.10 12.89
CA GLU A 204 -6.22 26.20 12.29
C GLU A 204 -6.05 24.80 12.89
N THR A 205 -7.12 24.25 13.43
CA THR A 205 -7.09 22.93 14.09
C THR A 205 -7.92 21.93 13.29
N THR A 206 -7.28 20.87 12.82
CA THR A 206 -7.96 19.72 12.21
C THR A 206 -8.00 18.57 13.21
N ASN A 207 -9.19 18.06 13.53
CA ASN A 207 -9.38 16.87 14.34
C ASN A 207 -9.79 15.69 13.45
N TYR A 208 -9.13 14.54 13.62
CA TYR A 208 -9.37 13.32 12.86
C TYR A 208 -10.06 12.28 13.74
N TYR A 209 -11.18 11.75 13.30
CA TYR A 209 -11.96 10.74 13.99
C TYR A 209 -11.90 9.43 13.21
N LEU A 210 -11.32 8.40 13.84
CA LEU A 210 -11.02 7.14 13.19
C LEU A 210 -11.87 6.00 13.76
N HIS A 211 -12.21 5.06 12.90
CA HIS A 211 -12.70 3.75 13.30
C HIS A 211 -11.68 2.69 12.85
N GLY A 212 -10.92 2.15 13.78
CA GLY A 212 -9.70 1.42 13.47
C GLY A 212 -8.70 2.34 12.75
N LYS A 213 -8.27 1.95 11.55
CA LYS A 213 -7.37 2.75 10.70
C LYS A 213 -8.12 3.62 9.66
N LEU A 214 -9.46 3.61 9.63
CA LEU A 214 -10.26 4.39 8.69
C LEU A 214 -10.65 5.74 9.29
N LEU A 215 -10.38 6.81 8.56
CA LEU A 215 -10.85 8.16 8.88
C LEU A 215 -12.35 8.25 8.57
N THR A 216 -13.21 8.29 9.58
CA THR A 216 -14.67 8.34 9.40
C THR A 216 -15.17 9.75 9.15
N HIS A 217 -14.63 10.72 9.89
CA HIS A 217 -14.89 12.14 9.68
C HIS A 217 -13.74 12.97 10.21
N MET A 218 -13.73 14.25 9.83
CA MET A 218 -12.82 15.25 10.38
C MET A 218 -13.54 16.58 10.55
N THR A 219 -13.07 17.39 11.50
CA THR A 219 -13.47 18.79 11.64
C THR A 219 -12.27 19.69 11.46
N VAL A 220 -12.48 20.86 10.86
CA VAL A 220 -11.46 21.91 10.73
C VAL A 220 -11.99 23.17 11.37
N ASP A 221 -11.40 23.54 12.50
CA ASP A 221 -11.73 24.75 13.23
C ASP A 221 -10.76 25.86 12.84
N TYR A 222 -11.27 26.99 12.37
CA TYR A 222 -10.46 28.12 11.91
C TYR A 222 -11.17 29.45 12.15
N ARG A 223 -10.44 30.56 12.01
CA ARG A 223 -11.01 31.91 11.95
C ARG A 223 -10.74 32.55 10.61
N ASP A 224 -11.70 33.34 10.15
CA ASP A 224 -11.51 34.17 8.97
C ASP A 224 -10.75 35.48 9.30
N THR A 225 -10.51 36.29 8.29
CA THR A 225 -9.82 37.59 8.43
C THR A 225 -10.57 38.63 9.28
N SER A 226 -11.85 38.35 9.58
CA SER A 226 -12.70 39.17 10.47
C SER A 226 -12.76 38.58 11.89
N GLU A 227 -11.88 37.63 12.21
CA GLU A 227 -11.80 36.91 13.49
C GLU A 227 -13.04 36.03 13.82
N VAL A 228 -13.94 35.84 12.86
CA VAL A 228 -15.14 35.00 13.06
C VAL A 228 -14.71 33.54 13.04
N ALA A 229 -15.18 32.78 14.06
CA ALA A 229 -14.92 31.36 14.17
C ALA A 229 -15.80 30.58 13.18
N HIS A 230 -15.18 29.65 12.49
CA HIS A 230 -15.81 28.73 11.54
C HIS A 230 -15.39 27.29 11.85
N GLN A 231 -16.23 26.34 11.42
CA GLN A 231 -15.92 24.93 11.46
C GLN A 231 -16.37 24.29 10.15
N ASP A 232 -15.45 23.62 9.46
CA ASP A 232 -15.77 22.73 8.35
C ASP A 232 -15.87 21.29 8.86
N ILE A 233 -16.88 20.54 8.39
CA ILE A 233 -17.12 19.14 8.78
C ILE A 233 -17.10 18.27 7.53
N LEU A 234 -16.25 17.23 7.52
CA LEU A 234 -16.18 16.26 6.43
C LEU A 234 -16.48 14.86 6.97
N HIS A 235 -17.40 14.13 6.31
CA HIS A 235 -17.64 12.71 6.56
C HIS A 235 -17.25 11.91 5.33
N PHE A 236 -16.63 10.74 5.54
CA PHE A 236 -16.09 9.92 4.45
C PHE A 236 -16.83 8.61 4.33
N PHE A 237 -17.13 8.21 3.11
CA PHE A 237 -17.82 6.96 2.78
C PHE A 237 -16.90 6.08 1.94
N TYR A 238 -16.87 4.80 2.27
CA TYR A 238 -15.91 3.85 1.73
C TYR A 238 -16.61 2.70 0.99
N ASP A 239 -15.90 2.11 0.04
CA ASP A 239 -16.28 0.82 -0.54
C ASP A 239 -15.88 -0.35 0.38
N ALA A 240 -16.18 -1.57 -0.05
CA ALA A 240 -15.85 -2.78 0.70
C ALA A 240 -14.33 -3.01 0.86
N GLN A 241 -13.53 -2.36 0.00
CA GLN A 241 -12.07 -2.39 0.03
C GLN A 241 -11.45 -1.24 0.83
N SER A 242 -12.29 -0.50 1.58
CA SER A 242 -11.85 0.66 2.37
C SER A 242 -11.28 1.82 1.54
N ARG A 243 -11.62 1.91 0.23
CA ARG A 243 -11.26 3.06 -0.59
C ARG A 243 -12.32 4.14 -0.42
N PRO A 244 -11.95 5.41 -0.24
CA PRO A 244 -12.92 6.51 -0.14
C PRO A 244 -13.68 6.66 -1.47
N VAL A 245 -15.01 6.68 -1.43
CA VAL A 245 -15.86 6.79 -2.63
C VAL A 245 -16.67 8.07 -2.66
N LYS A 246 -17.01 8.61 -1.50
CA LYS A 246 -17.72 9.88 -1.36
C LYS A 246 -17.26 10.64 -0.14
N VAL A 247 -17.46 11.95 -0.17
CA VAL A 247 -17.28 12.84 0.99
C VAL A 247 -18.52 13.72 1.14
N SER A 248 -18.97 13.89 2.38
CA SER A 248 -19.90 14.98 2.73
C SER A 248 -19.06 16.16 3.24
N TYR A 249 -19.19 17.31 2.63
CA TYR A 249 -18.59 18.56 3.07
C TYR A 249 -19.68 19.52 3.51
N ASN A 250 -19.72 19.81 4.81
CA ASN A 250 -20.76 20.67 5.42
C ASN A 250 -22.19 20.22 5.06
N GLY A 251 -22.43 18.89 5.05
CA GLY A 251 -23.75 18.29 4.72
C GLY A 251 -24.01 18.04 3.24
N VAL A 252 -23.19 18.57 2.32
CA VAL A 252 -23.34 18.32 0.88
C VAL A 252 -22.43 17.16 0.45
N ILE A 253 -22.97 16.19 -0.30
CA ILE A 253 -22.25 15.00 -0.72
C ILE A 253 -21.60 15.19 -2.09
N TYR A 254 -20.34 14.77 -2.19
CA TYR A 254 -19.55 14.76 -3.42
C TYR A 254 -19.00 13.36 -3.67
N THR A 255 -18.80 12.99 -4.92
CA THR A 255 -18.31 11.66 -5.32
C THR A 255 -16.90 11.76 -5.87
N TYR A 256 -16.00 10.90 -5.39
CA TYR A 256 -14.61 10.85 -5.86
C TYR A 256 -14.50 10.17 -7.22
N ILE A 257 -13.67 10.73 -8.09
CA ILE A 257 -13.16 10.10 -9.31
C ILE A 257 -11.74 9.60 -9.03
N HIS A 258 -11.47 8.35 -9.40
CA HIS A 258 -10.15 7.71 -9.23
C HIS A 258 -9.58 7.31 -10.58
N ASN A 259 -8.25 7.42 -10.71
CA ASN A 259 -7.54 6.68 -11.76
C ASN A 259 -7.32 5.21 -11.35
N LEU A 260 -6.61 4.44 -12.17
CA LEU A 260 -6.32 3.01 -11.89
C LEU A 260 -5.49 2.84 -10.62
N GLN A 261 -4.57 3.74 -10.39
CA GLN A 261 -3.64 3.71 -9.25
C GLN A 261 -4.31 4.08 -7.91
N GLY A 262 -5.58 4.52 -7.94
CA GLY A 262 -6.32 4.94 -6.76
C GLY A 262 -6.10 6.41 -6.37
N ASP A 263 -5.48 7.20 -7.23
CA ASP A 263 -5.38 8.65 -7.01
C ASP A 263 -6.77 9.26 -7.12
N ILE A 264 -7.12 10.12 -6.19
CA ILE A 264 -8.30 10.95 -6.32
C ILE A 264 -7.97 12.10 -7.27
N VAL A 265 -8.55 12.05 -8.46
CA VAL A 265 -8.29 13.00 -9.55
C VAL A 265 -9.41 14.01 -9.74
N GLY A 266 -10.51 13.88 -9.00
CA GLY A 266 -11.59 14.85 -9.02
C GLY A 266 -12.73 14.52 -8.05
N LEU A 267 -13.62 15.50 -7.88
CA LEU A 267 -14.87 15.37 -7.16
C LEU A 267 -16.03 15.86 -8.03
N LEU A 268 -17.08 15.06 -8.08
CA LEU A 268 -18.35 15.39 -8.72
C LEU A 268 -19.36 15.84 -7.69
N ASP A 269 -20.18 16.81 -8.03
CA ASP A 269 -21.39 17.13 -7.27
C ASP A 269 -22.56 16.15 -7.58
N ASN A 270 -23.71 16.38 -6.97
CA ASN A 270 -24.90 15.54 -7.18
C ASN A 270 -25.51 15.63 -8.59
N SER A 271 -25.16 16.66 -9.38
CA SER A 271 -25.54 16.77 -10.78
C SER A 271 -24.61 15.99 -11.72
N GLY A 272 -23.47 15.52 -11.20
CA GLY A 272 -22.41 14.90 -11.97
C GLY A 272 -21.40 15.90 -12.56
N ALA A 273 -21.47 17.18 -12.19
CA ALA A 273 -20.51 18.17 -12.63
C ALA A 273 -19.18 18.02 -11.87
N LEU A 274 -18.06 18.14 -12.58
CA LEU A 274 -16.71 18.12 -11.99
C LEU A 274 -16.45 19.45 -11.31
N VAL A 275 -16.48 19.47 -9.98
CA VAL A 275 -16.34 20.69 -9.16
C VAL A 275 -14.95 20.87 -8.56
N VAL A 276 -14.18 19.79 -8.46
CA VAL A 276 -12.74 19.80 -8.10
C VAL A 276 -12.01 18.86 -9.04
N GLU A 277 -10.88 19.31 -9.57
CA GLU A 277 -9.94 18.51 -10.34
C GLU A 277 -8.54 18.63 -9.75
N TYR A 278 -7.89 17.48 -9.48
CA TYR A 278 -6.50 17.42 -9.07
C TYR A 278 -5.64 16.85 -10.20
N LYS A 279 -4.45 17.44 -10.37
CA LYS A 279 -3.40 16.91 -11.23
C LYS A 279 -2.14 16.69 -10.42
N TYR A 280 -1.49 15.56 -10.64
CA TYR A 280 -0.26 15.16 -9.97
C TYR A 280 0.81 14.87 -11.01
N ASP A 281 2.07 15.06 -10.62
CA ASP A 281 3.20 14.47 -11.35
C ASP A 281 3.26 12.95 -11.09
N ALA A 282 4.22 12.28 -11.72
CA ALA A 282 4.40 10.83 -11.58
C ALA A 282 4.69 10.37 -10.13
N TRP A 283 5.15 11.26 -9.27
CA TRP A 283 5.51 11.00 -7.88
C TRP A 283 4.45 11.50 -6.87
N GLY A 284 3.35 12.06 -7.36
CA GLY A 284 2.25 12.52 -6.50
C GLY A 284 2.36 13.97 -6.03
N LYS A 285 3.33 14.75 -6.53
CA LYS A 285 3.33 16.19 -6.29
C LYS A 285 2.10 16.82 -6.96
N THR A 286 1.32 17.58 -6.21
CA THR A 286 0.16 18.27 -6.75
C THR A 286 0.62 19.39 -7.68
N ILE A 287 0.32 19.26 -8.98
CA ILE A 287 0.61 20.26 -10.02
C ILE A 287 -0.44 21.37 -9.98
N SER A 288 -1.71 20.98 -9.89
CA SER A 288 -2.82 21.92 -9.83
C SER A 288 -4.05 21.37 -9.12
N THR A 289 -4.81 22.28 -8.50
CA THR A 289 -6.17 22.04 -8.01
C THR A 289 -7.09 23.04 -8.68
N MET A 290 -8.05 22.58 -9.46
CA MET A 290 -8.94 23.41 -10.29
C MET A 290 -10.40 23.07 -10.05
N GLY A 291 -11.32 23.93 -10.57
CA GLY A 291 -12.76 23.77 -10.46
C GLY A 291 -13.42 24.79 -9.55
N SER A 292 -14.75 24.84 -9.55
CA SER A 292 -15.57 25.82 -8.83
C SER A 292 -15.41 25.74 -7.29
N PHE A 293 -15.03 24.57 -6.76
CA PHE A 293 -14.79 24.33 -5.33
C PHE A 293 -13.30 24.08 -5.01
N ALA A 294 -12.37 24.45 -5.91
CA ALA A 294 -10.94 24.21 -5.70
C ALA A 294 -10.41 24.87 -4.41
N ALA A 295 -10.83 26.12 -4.15
CA ALA A 295 -10.36 26.92 -3.00
C ALA A 295 -10.99 26.51 -1.65
N THR A 296 -12.09 25.77 -1.66
CA THR A 296 -12.83 25.31 -0.47
C THR A 296 -12.70 23.80 -0.31
N LEU A 297 -13.65 23.01 -0.81
CA LEU A 297 -13.62 21.54 -0.76
C LEU A 297 -12.30 20.98 -1.30
N GLY A 298 -11.76 21.55 -2.38
CA GLY A 298 -10.51 21.12 -2.99
C GLY A 298 -9.32 21.19 -2.03
N LYS A 299 -9.25 22.21 -1.19
CA LYS A 299 -8.23 22.34 -0.13
C LYS A 299 -8.55 21.50 1.11
N ARG A 300 -9.84 21.45 1.51
CA ARG A 300 -10.27 20.73 2.72
C ARG A 300 -10.23 19.21 2.59
N ASN A 301 -10.43 18.68 1.36
CA ASN A 301 -10.36 17.24 1.13
C ASN A 301 -8.96 16.69 1.40
N PRO A 302 -8.80 15.79 2.41
CA PRO A 302 -7.49 15.28 2.76
C PRO A 302 -7.01 14.19 1.80
N PHE A 303 -7.93 13.44 1.17
CA PHE A 303 -7.57 12.33 0.31
C PHE A 303 -7.14 12.80 -1.07
N ARG A 304 -5.92 12.47 -1.48
CA ARG A 304 -5.31 12.89 -2.76
C ARG A 304 -4.67 11.70 -3.49
N TYR A 305 -3.40 11.83 -3.81
CA TYR A 305 -2.58 10.81 -4.45
C TYR A 305 -2.61 9.49 -3.67
N ARG A 306 -2.90 8.36 -4.32
CA ARG A 306 -3.07 7.01 -3.74
C ARG A 306 -4.13 6.94 -2.62
N GLY A 307 -4.99 7.95 -2.50
CA GLY A 307 -5.91 8.06 -1.36
C GLY A 307 -5.22 8.33 -0.03
N TYR A 308 -3.97 8.77 -0.03
CA TYR A 308 -3.26 9.19 1.19
C TYR A 308 -3.79 10.52 1.71
N ILE A 309 -3.55 10.76 2.98
CA ILE A 309 -3.89 12.04 3.62
C ILE A 309 -2.81 13.07 3.31
N TYR A 310 -3.19 14.10 2.57
CA TYR A 310 -2.34 15.21 2.18
C TYR A 310 -2.42 16.35 3.19
N ASP A 311 -1.29 16.90 3.54
CA ASP A 311 -1.16 18.11 4.35
C ASP A 311 -0.78 19.29 3.44
N GLU A 312 -1.76 20.14 3.14
CA GLU A 312 -1.62 21.29 2.24
C GLU A 312 -0.50 22.25 2.67
N GLU A 313 -0.26 22.32 3.98
CA GLU A 313 0.70 23.25 4.59
C GLU A 313 2.15 22.79 4.43
N THR A 314 2.37 21.47 4.36
CA THR A 314 3.69 20.85 4.33
C THR A 314 4.02 20.21 2.99
N TRP A 315 3.01 20.04 2.12
CA TRP A 315 3.06 19.34 0.84
C TRP A 315 3.45 17.87 0.96
N MET A 316 3.25 17.28 2.14
CA MET A 316 3.56 15.89 2.41
C MET A 316 2.30 15.05 2.51
N TYR A 317 2.44 13.75 2.29
CA TYR A 317 1.41 12.76 2.54
C TYR A 317 1.70 12.00 3.83
N TRP A 318 0.70 11.93 4.71
CA TRP A 318 0.75 11.00 5.83
C TRP A 318 0.26 9.62 5.36
N VAL A 319 1.19 8.66 5.31
CA VAL A 319 0.95 7.27 4.91
C VAL A 319 1.01 6.40 6.18
N LYS A 320 0.07 6.66 7.09
CA LYS A 320 -0.10 5.99 8.41
C LYS A 320 1.16 5.99 9.28
N ASP A 321 2.17 5.20 8.93
CA ASP A 321 3.37 5.02 9.75
C ASP A 321 4.52 5.97 9.35
N ARG A 322 4.49 6.53 8.14
CA ARG A 322 5.53 7.43 7.61
C ARG A 322 4.96 8.66 6.92
N TYR A 323 5.83 9.64 6.69
CA TYR A 323 5.55 10.81 5.86
C TYR A 323 6.27 10.69 4.52
N TYR A 324 5.49 10.71 3.44
CA TYR A 324 5.99 10.72 2.07
C TYR A 324 6.05 12.16 1.55
N TYR A 325 7.22 12.57 1.08
CA TYR A 325 7.42 13.90 0.49
C TYR A 325 7.64 13.77 -1.02
N PRO A 326 6.63 14.07 -1.84
CA PRO A 326 6.71 13.87 -3.29
C PRO A 326 7.78 14.72 -3.97
N GLU A 327 8.13 15.89 -3.42
CA GLU A 327 9.22 16.71 -3.94
C GLU A 327 10.58 15.99 -3.85
N LEU A 328 10.80 15.27 -2.76
CA LEU A 328 11.98 14.42 -2.57
C LEU A 328 11.81 13.03 -3.19
N MET A 329 10.61 12.66 -3.65
CA MET A 329 10.25 11.36 -4.22
C MET A 329 10.54 10.17 -3.28
N ARG A 330 10.52 10.41 -1.95
CA ARG A 330 10.86 9.42 -0.94
C ARG A 330 10.16 9.69 0.40
N PHE A 331 10.18 8.71 1.27
CA PHE A 331 9.84 8.93 2.68
C PHE A 331 10.89 9.81 3.35
N ILE A 332 10.47 10.71 4.26
CA ILE A 332 11.40 11.58 5.00
C ILE A 332 12.07 10.84 6.16
N ASN A 333 11.42 9.82 6.72
CA ASN A 333 11.93 8.99 7.80
C ASN A 333 12.05 7.53 7.37
N PRO A 334 13.01 6.77 7.95
CA PRO A 334 13.27 5.39 7.53
C PRO A 334 12.18 4.44 7.99
N ASP A 335 12.11 3.27 7.36
CA ASP A 335 11.20 2.20 7.74
C ASP A 335 11.55 1.56 9.08
N THR A 336 10.63 0.79 9.64
CA THR A 336 10.83 0.11 10.92
C THR A 336 11.77 -1.09 10.78
N ASP A 337 12.42 -1.47 11.89
CA ASP A 337 13.23 -2.71 12.00
C ASP A 337 12.47 -3.97 11.55
N ALA A 338 11.16 -4.01 11.76
CA ALA A 338 10.33 -5.14 11.36
C ALA A 338 10.24 -5.25 9.84
N ALA A 339 9.99 -4.14 9.13
CA ALA A 339 9.93 -4.11 7.67
C ALA A 339 11.28 -4.49 7.04
N ILE A 340 12.40 -3.99 7.60
CA ILE A 340 13.75 -4.35 7.13
C ILE A 340 14.01 -5.86 7.27
N ARG A 341 13.54 -6.49 8.34
CA ARG A 341 13.73 -7.93 8.57
C ARG A 341 12.85 -8.79 7.66
N GLU A 342 11.76 -8.27 7.21
CA GLU A 342 10.79 -8.93 6.34
C GLU A 342 11.15 -8.78 4.86
N SER A 343 11.81 -7.70 4.46
CA SER A 343 12.20 -7.38 3.07
C SER A 343 13.45 -8.13 2.54
N ILE A 344 13.94 -9.17 3.21
CA ILE A 344 15.15 -9.92 2.82
C ILE A 344 14.97 -10.72 1.49
N GLY A 345 14.21 -10.23 0.55
CA GLY A 345 13.91 -10.93 -0.70
C GLY A 345 14.42 -10.27 -1.98
N THR A 346 14.37 -8.96 -2.09
CA THR A 346 14.72 -8.22 -3.31
C THR A 346 15.69 -7.06 -3.04
N ILE A 347 16.49 -6.70 -4.03
CA ILE A 347 17.46 -5.59 -3.91
C ILE A 347 16.73 -4.24 -3.80
N ALA A 348 15.58 -4.12 -4.48
CA ALA A 348 14.78 -2.89 -4.49
C ALA A 348 14.15 -2.54 -3.13
N ASP A 349 13.96 -3.54 -2.25
CA ASP A 349 13.31 -3.37 -0.93
C ASP A 349 14.31 -3.03 0.18
N ARG A 350 15.60 -2.90 -0.14
CA ARG A 350 16.66 -2.64 0.85
C ARG A 350 16.82 -1.17 1.20
N ASN A 351 16.38 -0.26 0.32
CA ASN A 351 16.42 1.17 0.59
C ASN A 351 15.22 1.56 1.46
N ILE A 352 15.48 1.77 2.74
CA ILE A 352 14.44 2.00 3.76
C ILE A 352 13.76 3.37 3.70
N TYR A 353 14.20 4.24 2.82
CA TYR A 353 13.55 5.52 2.52
C TYR A 353 12.83 5.53 1.17
N ALA A 354 13.08 4.53 0.32
CA ALA A 354 12.51 4.49 -1.02
C ALA A 354 10.98 4.37 -0.98
N TYR A 355 10.32 5.11 -1.85
CA TYR A 355 8.89 5.00 -2.06
C TYR A 355 8.62 4.06 -3.24
N CYS A 356 7.81 3.01 -3.00
CA CYS A 356 7.39 2.05 -4.02
C CYS A 356 8.55 1.42 -4.82
N GLY A 357 9.75 1.26 -4.21
CA GLY A 357 10.93 0.74 -4.92
C GLY A 357 11.27 1.53 -6.18
N ASN A 358 11.09 2.86 -6.16
CA ASN A 358 11.26 3.78 -7.29
C ASN A 358 10.34 3.51 -8.51
N ASN A 359 9.21 2.83 -8.32
CA ASN A 359 8.19 2.64 -9.36
C ASN A 359 6.81 3.10 -8.87
N PRO A 360 6.59 4.41 -8.70
CA PRO A 360 5.34 4.94 -8.15
C PRO A 360 4.15 4.79 -9.10
N ILE A 361 4.37 4.48 -10.40
CA ILE A 361 3.30 4.33 -11.38
C ILE A 361 2.62 2.96 -11.28
N HIS A 362 3.40 1.91 -10.99
CA HIS A 362 2.91 0.53 -10.95
C HIS A 362 2.70 0.00 -9.53
N ARG A 363 3.20 0.69 -8.52
CA ARG A 363 3.19 0.24 -7.13
C ARG A 363 2.50 1.26 -6.21
N VAL A 364 1.98 0.77 -5.10
CA VAL A 364 1.33 1.57 -4.06
C VAL A 364 1.77 1.07 -2.69
N ASP A 365 2.07 1.99 -1.76
CA ASP A 365 2.32 1.65 -0.37
C ASP A 365 1.11 2.06 0.47
N THR A 366 0.26 1.12 0.85
CA THR A 366 -0.99 1.39 1.57
C THR A 366 -0.81 1.61 3.06
N THR A 367 0.37 1.29 3.60
CA THR A 367 0.64 1.28 5.05
C THR A 367 1.79 2.20 5.45
N GLY A 368 2.63 2.60 4.53
CA GLY A 368 3.88 3.30 4.81
C GLY A 368 5.02 2.36 5.22
N THR A 369 4.91 1.05 4.97
CA THR A 369 5.93 0.04 5.35
C THR A 369 6.26 -0.91 4.21
N PHE A 370 5.31 -1.21 3.35
CA PHE A 370 5.46 -2.16 2.25
C PHE A 370 4.61 -1.75 1.05
N TRP A 371 5.12 -1.97 -0.15
CA TRP A 371 4.40 -1.69 -1.39
C TRP A 371 3.82 -2.95 -2.03
N ASP A 372 2.64 -2.81 -2.63
CA ASP A 372 1.97 -3.81 -3.45
C ASP A 372 1.89 -3.33 -4.90
N THR A 373 1.67 -4.24 -5.84
CA THR A 373 1.32 -3.81 -7.20
C THR A 373 -0.14 -3.35 -7.23
N ILE A 374 -0.46 -2.38 -8.07
CA ILE A 374 -1.83 -1.84 -8.17
C ILE A 374 -2.84 -2.90 -8.62
N PHE A 375 -2.41 -3.94 -9.35
CA PHE A 375 -3.28 -5.02 -9.81
C PHE A 375 -3.60 -6.02 -8.70
N ASP A 376 -2.64 -6.34 -7.84
CA ASP A 376 -2.83 -7.25 -6.72
C ASP A 376 -3.87 -6.69 -5.74
N VAL A 377 -3.80 -5.39 -5.45
CA VAL A 377 -4.78 -4.70 -4.60
C VAL A 377 -6.18 -4.69 -5.21
N VAL A 378 -6.29 -4.48 -6.53
CA VAL A 378 -7.60 -4.43 -7.22
C VAL A 378 -8.22 -5.81 -7.32
N SER A 379 -7.46 -6.85 -7.69
CA SER A 379 -7.97 -8.21 -7.89
C SER A 379 -8.34 -8.88 -6.56
N LEU A 380 -7.49 -8.81 -5.55
CA LEU A 380 -7.78 -9.34 -4.22
C LEU A 380 -9.06 -8.72 -3.64
N ALA A 381 -9.24 -7.42 -3.79
CA ALA A 381 -10.40 -6.72 -3.30
C ALA A 381 -11.70 -7.22 -3.95
N ALA A 382 -11.69 -7.46 -5.26
CA ALA A 382 -12.83 -8.00 -5.99
C ALA A 382 -13.18 -9.41 -5.50
N SER A 383 -12.20 -10.29 -5.37
CA SER A 383 -12.39 -11.69 -4.97
C SER A 383 -12.87 -11.85 -3.53
N ILE A 384 -12.45 -10.98 -2.60
CA ILE A 384 -12.99 -10.95 -1.23
C ILE A 384 -14.49 -10.61 -1.25
N VAL A 385 -14.91 -9.64 -2.06
CA VAL A 385 -16.33 -9.26 -2.19
C VAL A 385 -17.15 -10.42 -2.74
N GLU A 386 -16.66 -11.12 -3.75
CA GLU A 386 -17.36 -12.29 -4.33
C GLU A 386 -17.57 -13.40 -3.32
N VAL A 387 -16.55 -13.74 -2.54
CA VAL A 387 -16.66 -14.74 -1.48
C VAL A 387 -17.63 -14.30 -0.38
N VAL A 388 -17.65 -13.03 0.01
CA VAL A 388 -18.58 -12.50 1.03
C VAL A 388 -20.02 -12.50 0.53
N LEU A 389 -20.25 -12.14 -0.75
CA LEU A 389 -21.60 -12.09 -1.33
C LEU A 389 -22.14 -13.46 -1.68
N ASN A 390 -21.29 -14.40 -2.06
CA ASN A 390 -21.68 -15.75 -2.45
C ASN A 390 -20.69 -16.82 -1.97
N PRO A 391 -20.66 -17.09 -0.65
CA PRO A 391 -19.67 -17.97 -0.02
C PRO A 391 -19.85 -19.47 -0.40
N THR A 392 -20.94 -19.83 -1.02
CA THR A 392 -21.22 -21.21 -1.45
C THR A 392 -20.70 -21.53 -2.84
N ASP A 393 -20.28 -20.53 -3.62
CA ASP A 393 -19.72 -20.74 -4.94
C ASP A 393 -18.22 -21.08 -4.87
N PRO A 394 -17.81 -22.30 -5.28
CA PRO A 394 -16.42 -22.72 -5.26
C PRO A 394 -15.50 -21.87 -6.15
N TRP A 395 -16.03 -21.25 -7.22
CA TRP A 395 -15.25 -20.42 -8.13
C TRP A 395 -14.82 -19.10 -7.50
N ASN A 396 -15.65 -18.54 -6.60
CA ASN A 396 -15.29 -17.34 -5.85
C ASN A 396 -14.09 -17.60 -4.92
N TRP A 397 -14.05 -18.77 -4.28
CA TRP A 397 -12.91 -19.19 -3.47
C TRP A 397 -11.66 -19.47 -4.31
N LEU A 398 -11.84 -19.96 -5.53
CA LEU A 398 -10.74 -20.20 -6.46
C LEU A 398 -10.13 -18.86 -6.93
N GLY A 399 -10.96 -17.86 -7.25
CA GLY A 399 -10.52 -16.48 -7.57
C GLY A 399 -9.73 -15.87 -6.41
N LEU A 400 -10.31 -15.84 -5.21
CA LEU A 400 -9.64 -15.33 -4.01
C LEU A 400 -8.30 -16.03 -3.72
N ALA A 401 -8.21 -17.33 -3.96
CA ALA A 401 -6.95 -18.04 -3.76
C ALA A 401 -5.90 -17.72 -4.84
N GLY A 402 -6.33 -17.48 -6.08
CA GLY A 402 -5.47 -16.98 -7.15
C GLY A 402 -4.84 -15.64 -6.76
N ASP A 403 -5.65 -14.69 -6.35
CA ASP A 403 -5.21 -13.34 -5.95
C ASP A 403 -4.32 -13.36 -4.70
N ILE A 404 -4.62 -14.23 -3.72
CA ILE A 404 -3.74 -14.43 -2.56
C ILE A 404 -2.38 -15.01 -2.98
N VAL A 405 -2.34 -15.86 -4.00
CA VAL A 405 -1.08 -16.45 -4.50
C VAL A 405 -0.22 -15.41 -5.21
N ASP A 406 -0.82 -14.51 -5.95
CA ASP A 406 -0.11 -13.42 -6.62
C ASP A 406 0.45 -12.39 -5.62
N LEU A 407 -0.24 -12.20 -4.48
CA LEU A 407 0.22 -11.39 -3.35
C LEU A 407 1.29 -12.08 -2.46
N VAL A 408 1.38 -13.40 -2.48
CA VAL A 408 2.27 -14.18 -1.57
C VAL A 408 3.76 -13.87 -1.68
N PRO A 409 4.35 -13.41 -2.79
CA PRO A 409 5.73 -12.91 -2.78
C PRO A 409 5.92 -11.71 -1.86
N CYS A 410 4.84 -11.00 -1.55
CA CYS A 410 4.83 -9.69 -0.90
C CYS A 410 4.10 -9.63 0.44
N VAL A 411 3.29 -10.66 0.80
CA VAL A 411 2.53 -10.63 2.06
C VAL A 411 3.37 -11.16 3.22
N THR A 412 3.99 -10.26 3.91
CA THR A 412 4.45 -10.45 5.29
C THR A 412 3.37 -10.12 6.33
N GLY A 413 2.24 -9.57 5.86
CA GLY A 413 1.07 -9.23 6.67
C GLY A 413 0.03 -10.35 6.77
N VAL A 414 0.38 -11.56 7.26
CA VAL A 414 -0.56 -12.66 7.56
C VAL A 414 -1.80 -12.19 8.38
N GLY A 415 -1.70 -11.04 9.05
CA GLY A 415 -2.78 -10.43 9.79
C GLY A 415 -3.97 -9.96 8.93
N GLU A 416 -3.77 -9.59 7.66
CA GLU A 416 -4.86 -9.09 6.78
C GLU A 416 -5.53 -10.24 6.02
N VAL A 417 -4.77 -11.20 5.54
CA VAL A 417 -5.31 -12.46 5.01
C VAL A 417 -6.08 -13.21 6.10
N THR A 418 -5.57 -13.21 7.35
CA THR A 418 -6.27 -13.83 8.48
C THR A 418 -7.52 -13.05 8.89
N ARG A 419 -7.58 -11.72 8.69
CA ARG A 419 -8.81 -10.94 8.92
C ARG A 419 -9.85 -11.17 7.83
N ALA A 420 -9.44 -11.25 6.58
CA ALA A 420 -10.32 -11.64 5.48
C ALA A 420 -10.87 -13.06 5.72
N MET A 421 -10.01 -14.01 6.10
CA MET A 421 -10.42 -15.38 6.48
C MET A 421 -11.29 -15.39 7.77
N LYS A 422 -11.08 -14.48 8.74
CA LYS A 422 -11.95 -14.34 9.92
C LYS A 422 -13.36 -13.84 9.59
N GLY A 423 -13.49 -12.97 8.60
CA GLY A 423 -14.80 -12.52 8.10
C GLY A 423 -15.58 -13.67 7.45
N THR A 424 -14.90 -14.51 6.69
CA THR A 424 -15.50 -15.62 5.92
C THR A 424 -15.78 -16.85 6.75
N THR A 425 -14.94 -17.20 7.74
CA THR A 425 -15.17 -18.40 8.60
C THR A 425 -16.37 -18.28 9.52
N LYS A 426 -16.88 -17.09 9.83
CA LYS A 426 -18.15 -16.93 10.55
C LYS A 426 -19.38 -17.32 9.73
N ILE A 427 -19.26 -17.45 8.41
CA ILE A 427 -20.37 -17.73 7.48
C ILE A 427 -20.39 -19.21 7.06
N VAL A 428 -19.30 -19.95 7.24
CA VAL A 428 -19.13 -21.32 6.75
C VAL A 428 -19.01 -22.30 7.92
N ASP A 429 -20.09 -22.46 8.67
CA ASP A 429 -20.26 -23.60 9.56
C ASP A 429 -20.82 -24.80 8.76
N GLY A 430 -19.94 -25.73 8.48
CA GLY A 430 -20.26 -27.15 8.38
C GLY A 430 -20.72 -27.70 7.03
N THR A 431 -19.89 -27.73 5.96
CA THR A 431 -20.07 -28.77 4.93
C THR A 431 -18.75 -29.37 4.45
N SER A 432 -18.77 -30.71 4.24
CA SER A 432 -17.67 -31.53 3.68
C SER A 432 -17.14 -30.98 2.33
N ASP A 433 -17.96 -30.26 1.58
CA ASP A 433 -17.63 -29.72 0.26
C ASP A 433 -16.78 -28.45 0.33
N THR A 434 -16.91 -27.65 1.39
CA THR A 434 -16.06 -26.49 1.63
C THR A 434 -14.61 -26.90 1.92
N ILE A 435 -14.43 -28.05 2.59
CA ILE A 435 -13.09 -28.64 2.85
C ILE A 435 -12.47 -29.16 1.54
N LYS A 436 -13.28 -29.69 0.62
CA LYS A 436 -12.81 -30.11 -0.71
C LYS A 436 -12.46 -28.92 -1.59
N ALA A 437 -13.25 -27.85 -1.59
CA ALA A 437 -12.97 -26.63 -2.31
C ALA A 437 -11.66 -25.99 -1.81
N ALA A 438 -11.47 -25.84 -0.51
CA ALA A 438 -10.22 -25.35 0.08
C ALA A 438 -8.99 -26.24 -0.27
N LYS A 439 -9.17 -27.57 -0.40
CA LYS A 439 -8.13 -28.49 -0.87
C LYS A 439 -7.80 -28.29 -2.35
N ASN A 440 -8.79 -28.07 -3.20
CA ASN A 440 -8.60 -27.88 -4.64
C ASN A 440 -7.92 -26.54 -4.94
N VAL A 441 -8.31 -25.48 -4.24
CA VAL A 441 -7.65 -24.17 -4.23
C VAL A 441 -6.19 -24.30 -3.83
N TYR A 442 -5.90 -25.08 -2.79
CA TYR A 442 -4.53 -25.39 -2.37
C TYR A 442 -3.70 -26.07 -3.47
N HIS A 443 -4.29 -26.99 -4.24
CA HIS A 443 -3.59 -27.69 -5.32
C HIS A 443 -3.32 -26.82 -6.55
N ALA A 444 -4.23 -25.88 -6.88
CA ALA A 444 -4.03 -24.92 -7.98
C ALA A 444 -2.91 -23.91 -7.64
N ALA A 445 -2.91 -23.38 -6.41
CA ALA A 445 -1.84 -22.52 -5.90
C ALA A 445 -0.47 -23.22 -5.89
N ASP A 446 -0.43 -24.56 -5.76
CA ASP A 446 0.80 -25.36 -5.74
C ASP A 446 1.51 -25.38 -7.10
N ALA A 447 0.82 -25.17 -8.20
CA ALA A 447 1.41 -25.24 -9.53
C ALA A 447 2.20 -23.96 -9.94
N ALA A 448 1.92 -22.79 -9.34
CA ALA A 448 2.33 -21.48 -9.86
C ALA A 448 3.47 -20.75 -9.08
N SER A 449 3.92 -21.19 -7.90
CA SER A 449 4.80 -20.39 -7.03
C SER A 449 6.31 -20.68 -7.15
N PRO A 450 7.19 -19.64 -7.21
CA PRO A 450 8.65 -19.78 -7.16
C PRO A 450 9.18 -20.30 -5.82
N LEU A 451 8.42 -20.20 -4.72
CA LEU A 451 8.74 -20.79 -3.40
C LEU A 451 8.54 -22.31 -3.33
N ARG A 452 8.20 -22.96 -4.43
CA ARG A 452 7.93 -24.41 -4.54
C ARG A 452 9.08 -25.29 -4.01
N LYS A 453 10.31 -24.79 -3.97
CA LYS A 453 11.50 -25.51 -3.51
C LYS A 453 12.04 -25.04 -2.15
N ALA A 454 11.51 -23.98 -1.56
CA ALA A 454 12.00 -23.46 -0.29
C ALA A 454 11.52 -24.31 0.88
N THR A 455 12.44 -24.73 1.75
CA THR A 455 12.13 -25.36 3.03
C THR A 455 12.35 -24.39 4.18
N GLY A 456 11.65 -24.58 5.30
CA GLY A 456 11.76 -23.69 6.45
C GLY A 456 11.14 -24.29 7.70
N SER A 457 11.03 -23.51 8.74
CA SER A 457 10.27 -23.82 9.94
C SER A 457 9.13 -22.82 10.12
N TYR A 458 8.04 -23.26 10.75
CA TYR A 458 6.88 -22.40 11.00
C TYR A 458 6.27 -22.65 12.37
N GLU A 459 5.57 -21.63 12.86
CA GLU A 459 4.77 -21.69 14.06
C GLU A 459 3.36 -21.16 13.76
N ILE A 460 2.36 -21.84 14.27
CA ILE A 460 0.95 -21.49 14.16
C ILE A 460 0.45 -21.23 15.57
N ILE A 461 -0.20 -20.08 15.79
CA ILE A 461 -0.86 -19.72 17.03
C ILE A 461 -2.37 -19.80 16.81
N PHE A 462 -3.10 -20.38 17.77
CA PHE A 462 -4.52 -20.58 17.73
C PHE A 462 -5.24 -19.64 18.71
N GLU A 463 -6.56 -19.48 18.55
CA GLU A 463 -7.38 -18.58 19.33
C GLU A 463 -7.38 -18.90 20.84
N SER A 464 -7.23 -20.18 21.18
CA SER A 464 -7.03 -20.63 22.57
C SER A 464 -5.69 -20.23 23.18
N GLY A 465 -4.78 -19.60 22.42
CA GLY A 465 -3.38 -19.38 22.81
C GLY A 465 -2.47 -20.61 22.64
N THR A 466 -3.03 -21.75 22.20
CA THR A 466 -2.25 -22.95 21.89
C THR A 466 -1.42 -22.74 20.62
N ASN A 467 -0.28 -23.41 20.50
CA ASN A 467 0.57 -23.31 19.32
C ASN A 467 0.83 -24.67 18.65
N TYR A 468 1.28 -24.60 17.40
CA TYR A 468 1.84 -25.74 16.67
C TYR A 468 3.07 -25.32 15.90
N VAL A 469 4.18 -26.03 16.05
CA VAL A 469 5.43 -25.79 15.33
C VAL A 469 5.65 -26.91 14.32
N GLY A 470 6.11 -26.60 13.12
CA GLY A 470 6.36 -27.56 12.07
C GLY A 470 7.50 -27.15 11.15
N LYS A 471 7.85 -28.07 10.23
CA LYS A 471 8.87 -27.89 9.21
C LYS A 471 8.31 -28.14 7.82
N GLY A 472 8.79 -27.39 6.85
CA GLY A 472 8.44 -27.53 5.43
C GLY A 472 8.36 -26.18 4.75
N GLY A 473 7.94 -26.17 3.48
CA GLY A 473 7.65 -24.93 2.77
C GLY A 473 6.46 -24.20 3.38
N TYR A 474 6.31 -22.92 3.05
CA TYR A 474 5.23 -22.05 3.54
C TYR A 474 3.82 -22.67 3.34
N LYS A 475 3.60 -23.30 2.19
CA LYS A 475 2.34 -24.01 1.89
C LYS A 475 2.04 -25.16 2.87
N ARG A 476 3.07 -25.84 3.34
CA ARG A 476 2.90 -26.87 4.38
C ARG A 476 2.48 -26.23 5.70
N ALA A 477 2.94 -25.01 6.00
CA ALA A 477 2.50 -24.25 7.17
C ALA A 477 0.99 -23.97 7.10
N ILE A 478 0.51 -23.45 5.98
CA ILE A 478 -0.93 -23.18 5.76
C ILE A 478 -1.75 -24.48 5.87
N LYS A 479 -1.32 -25.56 5.19
CA LYS A 479 -2.00 -26.86 5.28
C LYS A 479 -2.07 -27.37 6.72
N SER A 480 -1.00 -27.19 7.49
CA SER A 480 -0.96 -27.58 8.90
C SER A 480 -1.92 -26.74 9.74
N ALA A 481 -2.04 -25.43 9.49
CA ALA A 481 -2.99 -24.56 10.19
C ALA A 481 -4.42 -25.04 9.97
N VAL A 482 -4.84 -25.22 8.72
CA VAL A 482 -6.19 -25.71 8.38
C VAL A 482 -6.44 -27.09 8.99
N THR A 483 -5.49 -28.03 8.85
CA THR A 483 -5.65 -29.38 9.39
C THR A 483 -5.79 -29.40 10.91
N LYS A 484 -5.02 -28.56 11.61
CA LYS A 484 -5.06 -28.49 13.07
C LYS A 484 -6.29 -27.74 13.57
N GLN A 485 -6.70 -26.67 12.89
CA GLN A 485 -7.95 -25.97 13.17
C GLN A 485 -9.15 -26.91 13.12
N VAL A 486 -9.28 -27.71 12.06
CA VAL A 486 -10.36 -28.69 11.92
C VAL A 486 -10.25 -29.81 12.98
N LYS A 487 -9.02 -30.32 13.21
CA LYS A 487 -8.82 -31.43 14.14
C LYS A 487 -9.10 -31.11 15.60
N TYR A 488 -8.81 -29.85 16.01
CA TYR A 488 -8.88 -29.45 17.41
C TYR A 488 -10.00 -28.43 17.66
N GLU A 489 -10.78 -28.11 16.61
CA GLU A 489 -11.87 -27.10 16.67
C GLU A 489 -11.38 -25.76 17.23
N ASP A 490 -10.11 -25.43 16.95
CA ASP A 490 -9.42 -24.25 17.47
C ASP A 490 -8.87 -23.42 16.30
N LYS A 491 -9.27 -22.19 16.21
CA LYS A 491 -9.02 -21.32 15.06
C LYS A 491 -7.58 -20.84 15.02
N ALA A 492 -6.90 -21.03 13.89
CA ALA A 492 -5.58 -20.47 13.66
C ALA A 492 -5.65 -18.95 13.48
N VAL A 493 -4.92 -18.21 14.32
CA VAL A 493 -4.93 -16.72 14.33
C VAL A 493 -3.64 -16.10 13.82
N SER A 494 -2.55 -16.89 13.78
CA SER A 494 -1.26 -16.44 13.25
C SER A 494 -0.43 -17.60 12.72
N ILE A 495 0.29 -17.37 11.62
CA ILE A 495 1.28 -18.29 11.07
C ILE A 495 2.57 -17.50 10.85
N SER A 496 3.65 -17.90 11.51
CA SER A 496 4.99 -17.39 11.24
C SER A 496 5.82 -18.47 10.55
N TRP A 497 6.35 -18.19 9.35
CA TRP A 497 7.22 -19.07 8.61
C TRP A 497 8.58 -18.43 8.38
N LYS A 498 9.66 -19.21 8.44
CA LYS A 498 11.02 -18.75 8.18
C LYS A 498 11.72 -19.72 7.24
N ALA A 499 12.24 -19.21 6.14
CA ALA A 499 13.06 -19.99 5.22
C ALA A 499 14.33 -20.50 5.89
N ALA A 500 14.76 -21.70 5.51
CA ALA A 500 16.01 -22.30 5.94
C ALA A 500 16.88 -22.62 4.72
N ARG A 501 18.21 -22.50 4.88
CA ARG A 501 19.16 -22.75 3.79
C ARG A 501 19.16 -24.21 3.37
N THR A 502 18.98 -25.11 4.32
CA THR A 502 18.95 -26.57 4.10
C THR A 502 17.80 -27.22 4.85
N THR A 503 17.44 -28.44 4.46
CA THR A 503 16.47 -29.24 5.20
C THR A 503 16.90 -29.52 6.64
N GLN A 504 18.20 -29.65 6.89
CA GLN A 504 18.73 -29.83 8.24
C GLN A 504 18.57 -28.57 9.09
N ASP A 505 18.83 -27.38 8.50
CA ASP A 505 18.61 -26.11 9.20
C ASP A 505 17.13 -25.92 9.54
N ALA A 506 16.21 -26.29 8.62
CA ALA A 506 14.79 -26.24 8.90
C ALA A 506 14.36 -27.14 10.07
N PHE A 507 14.96 -28.31 10.23
CA PHE A 507 14.74 -29.18 11.40
C PHE A 507 15.31 -28.59 12.69
N VAL A 508 16.50 -27.94 12.62
CA VAL A 508 17.09 -27.26 13.78
C VAL A 508 16.22 -26.09 14.21
N ASP A 509 15.76 -25.27 13.26
CA ASP A 509 14.87 -24.13 13.54
C ASP A 509 13.52 -24.59 14.13
N GLU A 510 12.93 -25.67 13.61
CA GLU A 510 11.73 -26.30 14.18
C GLU A 510 12.00 -26.73 15.64
N TYR A 511 13.10 -27.40 15.90
CA TYR A 511 13.48 -27.82 17.25
C TYR A 511 13.67 -26.61 18.19
N MET A 512 14.34 -25.55 17.74
CA MET A 512 14.54 -24.33 18.53
C MET A 512 13.21 -23.60 18.86
N ARG A 513 12.26 -23.60 17.93
CA ARG A 513 10.90 -23.09 18.18
C ARG A 513 10.18 -23.94 19.22
N MET A 514 10.25 -25.26 19.10
CA MET A 514 9.65 -26.20 20.06
C MET A 514 10.26 -26.07 21.46
N MET A 515 11.58 -25.81 21.58
CA MET A 515 12.22 -25.57 22.87
C MET A 515 11.63 -24.37 23.61
N ARG A 516 11.24 -23.33 22.88
CA ARG A 516 10.64 -22.11 23.46
C ARG A 516 9.17 -22.35 23.90
N ARG A 517 8.45 -23.21 23.21
CA ARG A 517 7.00 -23.42 23.40
C ARG A 517 6.64 -24.70 24.15
N GLY A 518 7.58 -25.64 24.22
CA GLY A 518 7.36 -26.96 24.80
C GLY A 518 6.77 -27.97 23.84
N VAL A 519 6.68 -29.21 24.28
CA VAL A 519 6.09 -30.36 23.55
C VAL A 519 5.24 -31.16 24.50
N ASN A 520 4.10 -31.65 24.03
CA ASN A 520 3.17 -32.48 24.78
C ASN A 520 2.69 -31.85 26.10
N ASN A 521 2.46 -30.54 26.10
CA ASN A 521 1.85 -29.81 27.20
C ASN A 521 0.51 -29.17 26.77
N ARG A 522 -0.19 -28.48 27.68
CA ARG A 522 -1.51 -27.89 27.42
C ARG A 522 -1.46 -26.73 26.40
N ASN A 523 -0.29 -26.14 26.19
CA ASN A 523 -0.12 -24.94 25.36
C ASN A 523 0.41 -25.26 23.97
N THR A 524 0.46 -26.52 23.54
CA THR A 524 0.93 -26.90 22.20
C THR A 524 0.25 -28.13 21.65
N TYR A 525 0.00 -28.12 20.34
CA TYR A 525 -0.46 -29.29 19.59
C TYR A 525 0.68 -30.21 19.11
N ASN A 526 1.94 -29.88 19.41
CA ASN A 526 3.08 -30.77 19.15
C ASN A 526 3.11 -31.91 20.17
N LYS A 527 3.11 -33.17 19.69
CA LYS A 527 3.10 -34.37 20.52
C LYS A 527 4.49 -34.99 20.66
N VAL A 528 5.38 -34.72 19.71
CA VAL A 528 6.73 -35.28 19.66
C VAL A 528 7.75 -34.18 19.29
N TRP A 529 8.99 -34.36 19.76
CA TRP A 529 10.09 -33.48 19.42
C TRP A 529 10.50 -33.59 17.95
N SER A 530 10.95 -32.48 17.35
CA SER A 530 11.54 -32.47 16.02
C SER A 530 12.81 -33.34 15.97
N PRO A 531 13.07 -34.06 14.85
CA PRO A 531 14.35 -34.68 14.55
C PRO A 531 15.54 -33.71 14.62
N GLY A 532 15.31 -32.42 14.49
CA GLY A 532 16.30 -31.35 14.66
C GLY A 532 17.00 -31.37 16.01
N ARG A 533 16.41 -31.98 17.04
CA ARG A 533 17.02 -32.16 18.35
C ARG A 533 18.38 -32.88 18.28
N LEU A 534 18.46 -33.96 17.49
CA LEU A 534 19.70 -34.71 17.32
C LEU A 534 20.72 -33.94 16.47
N ILE A 535 20.28 -33.29 15.40
CA ILE A 535 21.12 -32.49 14.52
C ILE A 535 21.72 -31.30 15.31
N TYR A 536 20.92 -30.64 16.12
CA TYR A 536 21.37 -29.52 16.96
C TYR A 536 22.43 -29.97 17.97
N LYS A 537 22.20 -31.07 18.69
CA LYS A 537 23.16 -31.64 19.64
C LYS A 537 24.48 -31.97 18.96
N ASN A 538 24.46 -32.64 17.81
CA ASN A 538 25.68 -33.04 17.09
C ASN A 538 26.46 -31.78 16.62
N ARG A 539 25.79 -30.71 16.16
CA ARG A 539 26.45 -29.44 15.83
C ARG A 539 27.10 -28.77 17.04
N MET A 540 26.40 -28.76 18.17
CA MET A 540 26.97 -28.20 19.42
C MET A 540 28.19 -28.98 19.89
N TYR A 541 28.17 -30.33 19.81
CA TYR A 541 29.35 -31.14 20.15
C TYR A 541 30.54 -30.93 19.21
N SER A 542 30.28 -30.60 17.93
CA SER A 542 31.35 -30.28 16.97
C SER A 542 32.00 -28.90 17.17
N LEU A 543 31.28 -27.98 17.82
CA LEU A 543 31.80 -26.64 18.17
C LEU A 543 32.56 -26.61 19.51
N LEU A 544 32.41 -27.66 20.33
CA LEU A 544 33.08 -27.79 21.61
C LEU A 544 34.38 -28.68 21.54
N LYS A 545 34.67 -29.21 20.37
CA LYS A 545 35.97 -29.84 20.02
C LYS A 545 36.81 -28.85 19.20
#